data_25db3fe7cccfb8937700b038e05bcb64
#
_entry.id   25db3fe7cccfb8937700b038e05bcb64
#
_cell.length_a   1.000
_cell.length_b   1.000
_cell.length_c   1.000
_cell.angle_alpha   90.00
_cell.angle_beta   90.00
_cell.angle_gamma   90.00
#
_symmetry.space_group_name_H-M   'P 1'
#
loop_
_entity.id
_entity.type
_entity.pdbx_description
1 polymer ?
#
loop_
_entity_poly.entity_id
_entity_poly.type
_entity_poly.pdbx_seq_one_letter_code
_entity_poly.pdbx_strand_id
1 'polypeptide(L)'
;SGSTGEETTVKAEWDAAAIAAATTTANGLTAHADANDANGGWKTATVAEADTTGEGVVWPVGTEYVVSGKTKAMDSDGKTQSKGTIPVSGCFLTYEAAEDGVLSIDQKTLATKRFYVVDSDGKVVVDYQNTNAKDTAAKYETLTAQVQAGKTYYIYANGATANILKITFATKAAGTADSSTGTDRQGF
;
A
#
# COMPACT_ATOMS: atom_id res chain seq x y z
N SER A 1 29.76 2.95 -6.26
CA SER A 1 28.87 3.33 -6.82
C SER A 1 27.77 4.09 -6.21
N GLY A 2 27.16 4.76 -6.98
CA GLY A 2 26.22 5.65 -6.44
C GLY A 2 25.10 5.03 -5.71
N SER A 3 24.94 3.83 -5.87
CA SER A 3 23.83 3.22 -5.24
C SER A 3 23.95 3.27 -3.78
N THR A 4 25.12 3.49 -3.31
CA THR A 4 25.28 3.46 -1.92
C THR A 4 24.45 4.46 -1.20
N GLY A 5 24.06 5.53 -1.82
CA GLY A 5 23.27 6.50 -1.12
C GLY A 5 21.86 6.03 -0.84
N GLU A 6 21.49 4.89 -1.37
CA GLU A 6 20.11 4.46 -1.22
C GLU A 6 19.90 3.38 -0.17
N GLU A 7 20.86 3.17 0.68
CA GLU A 7 20.68 2.16 1.69
C GLU A 7 19.51 2.46 2.59
N THR A 8 18.73 1.47 2.89
CA THR A 8 17.56 1.61 3.74
C THR A 8 17.59 0.59 4.85
N THR A 9 16.90 0.90 5.92
CA THR A 9 16.72 -0.01 7.03
C THR A 9 15.25 -0.29 7.20
N VAL A 10 14.87 -1.57 7.12
CA VAL A 10 13.47 -1.94 7.33
C VAL A 10 13.16 -1.81 8.81
N LYS A 11 12.15 -1.01 9.13
CA LYS A 11 11.73 -0.74 10.50
C LYS A 11 10.49 -1.53 10.89
N ALA A 12 9.66 -1.88 9.94
CA ALA A 12 8.45 -2.64 10.21
C ALA A 12 8.05 -3.43 8.98
N GLU A 13 7.42 -4.56 9.21
CA GLU A 13 6.93 -5.40 8.14
C GLU A 13 5.62 -6.04 8.59
N TRP A 14 4.64 -6.07 7.70
CA TRP A 14 3.35 -6.69 7.96
C TRP A 14 3.09 -7.70 6.85
N ASP A 15 3.02 -8.97 7.20
CA ASP A 15 2.60 -10.01 6.25
C ASP A 15 1.07 -10.04 6.20
N ALA A 16 0.51 -10.97 5.45
CA ALA A 16 -0.93 -11.05 5.28
C ALA A 16 -1.66 -11.21 6.61
N ALA A 17 -1.17 -12.06 7.49
CA ALA A 17 -1.80 -12.29 8.78
C ALA A 17 -1.75 -11.04 9.65
N ALA A 18 -0.62 -10.33 9.63
CA ALA A 18 -0.47 -9.10 10.41
C ALA A 18 -1.38 -8.00 9.90
N ILE A 19 -1.55 -7.88 8.58
CA ILE A 19 -2.48 -6.89 8.02
C ILE A 19 -3.91 -7.22 8.43
N ALA A 20 -4.31 -8.49 8.32
CA ALA A 20 -5.67 -8.89 8.69
C ALA A 20 -5.93 -8.67 10.19
N ALA A 21 -4.91 -8.78 11.01
CA ALA A 21 -5.04 -8.57 12.45
C ALA A 21 -4.95 -7.10 12.87
N ALA A 22 -4.62 -6.20 11.96
CA ALA A 22 -4.40 -4.79 12.30
C ALA A 22 -5.69 -4.01 12.49
N THR A 23 -6.77 -4.68 12.87
CA THR A 23 -7.99 -4.00 13.35
C THR A 23 -7.69 -3.26 14.65
N THR A 24 -6.66 -3.69 15.37
CA THR A 24 -6.03 -2.88 16.41
C THR A 24 -4.71 -2.40 15.80
N THR A 25 -4.40 -1.12 15.96
CA THR A 25 -3.21 -0.53 15.35
C THR A 25 -1.94 -1.32 15.70
N ALA A 26 -1.19 -1.66 14.68
CA ALA A 26 0.05 -2.39 14.82
C ALA A 26 1.17 -1.62 14.14
N ASN A 27 2.05 -1.02 14.92
CA ASN A 27 3.18 -0.21 14.43
C ASN A 27 2.74 0.89 13.46
N GLY A 28 1.61 1.52 13.76
CA GLY A 28 1.08 2.60 12.93
C GLY A 28 0.08 2.17 11.87
N LEU A 29 0.00 0.86 11.57
CA LEU A 29 -0.92 0.36 10.55
C LEU A 29 -2.25 -0.05 11.18
N THR A 30 -3.36 0.37 10.58
CA THR A 30 -4.70 -0.03 11.02
C THR A 30 -5.51 -0.47 9.82
N ALA A 31 -6.22 -1.57 9.96
CA ALA A 31 -7.11 -2.10 8.92
C ALA A 31 -8.55 -1.72 9.26
N HIS A 32 -9.17 -0.94 8.40
CA HIS A 32 -10.53 -0.47 8.58
C HIS A 32 -11.48 -1.25 7.68
N ALA A 33 -12.66 -1.55 8.19
CA ALA A 33 -13.69 -2.25 7.45
C ALA A 33 -15.06 -1.82 7.92
N ASP A 34 -16.05 -1.87 7.03
CA ASP A 34 -17.42 -1.62 7.44
C ASP A 34 -18.00 -2.87 8.12
N ALA A 35 -18.83 -2.65 9.12
CA ALA A 35 -19.47 -3.74 9.84
C ALA A 35 -20.33 -4.61 8.93
N ASN A 36 -20.83 -4.04 7.84
CA ASN A 36 -21.70 -4.76 6.91
C ASN A 36 -20.98 -5.22 5.64
N ASP A 37 -19.64 -5.26 5.68
CA ASP A 37 -18.87 -5.72 4.53
C ASP A 37 -19.15 -7.21 4.32
N ALA A 38 -19.62 -7.55 3.13
CA ALA A 38 -19.94 -8.92 2.80
C ALA A 38 -18.75 -9.86 2.93
N ASN A 39 -17.54 -9.35 2.73
CA ASN A 39 -16.34 -10.15 2.88
C ASN A 39 -15.84 -10.18 4.32
N GLY A 40 -16.49 -9.47 5.23
CA GLY A 40 -16.07 -9.44 6.62
C GLY A 40 -14.76 -8.73 6.86
N GLY A 41 -14.43 -7.75 6.02
CA GLY A 41 -13.24 -6.93 6.21
C GLY A 41 -12.01 -7.52 5.52
N TRP A 42 -10.90 -7.49 6.24
CA TRP A 42 -9.62 -7.97 5.71
C TRP A 42 -9.42 -9.42 6.12
N LYS A 43 -9.26 -10.28 5.13
CA LYS A 43 -9.14 -11.72 5.36
C LYS A 43 -7.94 -12.29 4.65
N THR A 44 -7.30 -13.27 5.26
CA THR A 44 -6.21 -13.99 4.58
C THR A 44 -6.80 -14.99 3.59
N ALA A 45 -6.08 -15.21 2.52
CA ALA A 45 -6.40 -16.17 1.50
C ALA A 45 -5.10 -16.83 1.03
N THR A 46 -5.20 -17.95 0.39
CA THR A 46 -4.04 -18.68 -0.13
C THR A 46 -4.16 -18.77 -1.64
N VAL A 47 -3.06 -18.51 -2.33
CA VAL A 47 -3.06 -18.57 -3.80
C VAL A 47 -3.36 -19.99 -4.26
N ALA A 48 -4.43 -20.15 -5.02
CA ALA A 48 -4.81 -21.42 -5.60
C ALA A 48 -4.19 -21.57 -6.98
N GLU A 49 -4.20 -22.79 -7.51
CA GLU A 49 -3.59 -23.06 -8.80
C GLU A 49 -4.16 -22.20 -9.92
N ALA A 50 -5.44 -21.97 -9.88
CA ALA A 50 -6.11 -21.17 -10.91
C ALA A 50 -5.71 -19.69 -10.87
N ASP A 51 -5.09 -19.24 -9.77
CA ASP A 51 -4.75 -17.83 -9.58
C ASP A 51 -3.29 -17.53 -9.86
N THR A 52 -2.59 -18.43 -10.54
CA THR A 52 -1.14 -18.24 -10.77
C THR A 52 -0.88 -17.60 -12.12
N THR A 53 -1.77 -16.75 -12.58
CA THR A 53 -1.57 -16.03 -13.84
C THR A 53 -1.63 -14.53 -13.59
N GLY A 54 -0.99 -13.79 -14.47
CA GLY A 54 -0.97 -12.34 -14.37
C GLY A 54 0.34 -11.79 -14.91
N GLU A 55 0.50 -10.49 -14.80
CA GLU A 55 1.72 -9.82 -15.25
C GLU A 55 2.53 -9.38 -14.04
N GLY A 56 3.85 -9.41 -14.15
CA GLY A 56 4.74 -9.08 -13.06
C GLY A 56 5.20 -10.32 -12.32
N VAL A 57 5.56 -10.15 -11.05
CA VAL A 57 6.03 -11.28 -10.24
C VAL A 57 4.81 -11.95 -9.59
N VAL A 58 4.26 -12.92 -10.30
CA VAL A 58 3.05 -13.63 -9.87
C VAL A 58 3.35 -14.45 -8.63
N TRP A 59 2.44 -14.40 -7.65
CA TRP A 59 2.65 -15.13 -6.40
C TRP A 59 2.45 -16.63 -6.61
N PRO A 60 3.35 -17.46 -6.06
CA PRO A 60 3.24 -18.91 -6.25
C PRO A 60 2.04 -19.50 -5.50
N VAL A 61 1.60 -20.68 -5.95
CA VAL A 61 0.58 -21.45 -5.26
C VAL A 61 0.99 -21.66 -3.81
N GLY A 62 0.05 -21.51 -2.90
CA GLY A 62 0.30 -21.69 -1.47
C GLY A 62 0.72 -20.44 -0.76
N THR A 63 0.99 -19.35 -1.48
CA THR A 63 1.36 -18.09 -0.84
C THR A 63 0.13 -17.51 -0.15
N GLU A 64 0.32 -17.03 1.09
CA GLU A 64 -0.75 -16.37 1.82
C GLU A 64 -0.74 -14.89 1.52
N TYR A 65 -1.88 -14.32 1.24
CA TYR A 65 -2.05 -12.90 1.02
C TYR A 65 -3.33 -12.43 1.71
N VAL A 66 -3.51 -11.12 1.81
CA VAL A 66 -4.73 -10.59 2.43
C VAL A 66 -5.59 -9.95 1.35
N VAL A 67 -6.90 -10.15 1.45
CA VAL A 67 -7.87 -9.55 0.55
C VAL A 67 -8.90 -8.76 1.36
N SER A 68 -9.25 -7.59 0.86
CA SER A 68 -10.22 -6.74 1.54
C SER A 68 -11.58 -6.81 0.88
N GLY A 69 -12.57 -6.28 1.55
CA GLY A 69 -13.80 -5.85 0.89
C GLY A 69 -13.55 -4.57 0.09
N LYS A 70 -14.60 -4.03 -0.49
CA LYS A 70 -14.46 -2.86 -1.34
C LYS A 70 -14.34 -1.59 -0.53
N THR A 71 -13.56 -0.66 -1.03
CA THR A 71 -13.42 0.67 -0.45
C THR A 71 -14.38 1.62 -1.16
N LYS A 72 -14.89 2.58 -0.42
CA LYS A 72 -15.71 3.64 -0.99
C LYS A 72 -15.04 4.99 -0.75
N ALA A 73 -14.33 5.45 -1.76
CA ALA A 73 -13.78 6.79 -1.77
C ALA A 73 -14.72 7.61 -2.67
N MET A 74 -15.39 8.58 -2.09
CA MET A 74 -16.45 9.33 -2.77
C MET A 74 -16.04 10.77 -3.01
N ASP A 75 -16.61 11.35 -4.05
CA ASP A 75 -16.46 12.78 -4.30
C ASP A 75 -17.35 13.56 -3.33
N SER A 76 -17.26 14.88 -3.40
CA SER A 76 -17.99 15.75 -2.50
C SER A 76 -19.51 15.60 -2.60
N ASP A 77 -20.00 15.01 -3.70
CA ASP A 77 -21.44 14.75 -3.83
C ASP A 77 -21.87 13.54 -3.01
N GLY A 78 -20.93 12.79 -2.43
CA GLY A 78 -21.23 11.63 -1.60
C GLY A 78 -21.76 10.43 -2.36
N LYS A 79 -21.74 10.47 -3.68
CA LYS A 79 -22.33 9.40 -4.50
C LYS A 79 -21.36 8.84 -5.53
N THR A 80 -20.56 9.71 -6.13
CA THR A 80 -19.66 9.29 -7.21
C THR A 80 -18.35 8.83 -6.62
N GLN A 81 -17.90 7.65 -7.01
CA GLN A 81 -16.60 7.18 -6.59
C GLN A 81 -15.53 8.02 -7.26
N SER A 82 -14.72 8.67 -6.46
CA SER A 82 -13.68 9.52 -6.97
C SER A 82 -12.39 8.76 -7.19
N LYS A 83 -11.43 9.45 -7.77
CA LYS A 83 -10.13 8.87 -8.03
C LYS A 83 -9.13 9.58 -7.14
N GLY A 84 -8.65 8.86 -6.13
CA GLY A 84 -7.58 9.39 -5.29
C GLY A 84 -8.05 10.39 -4.24
N THR A 85 -9.14 10.09 -3.56
CA THR A 85 -9.56 10.90 -2.42
C THR A 85 -9.48 10.06 -1.15
N ILE A 86 -9.56 10.72 -0.01
CA ILE A 86 -9.59 10.01 1.27
C ILE A 86 -10.87 9.18 1.32
N PRO A 87 -10.77 7.87 1.63
CA PRO A 87 -11.94 7.00 1.67
C PRO A 87 -12.91 7.42 2.77
N VAL A 88 -14.20 7.27 2.50
CA VAL A 88 -15.25 7.63 3.47
C VAL A 88 -15.83 6.39 4.14
N SER A 89 -15.69 5.22 3.55
CA SER A 89 -16.17 3.97 4.13
C SER A 89 -15.61 2.76 3.38
N GLY A 90 -15.95 1.57 3.84
CA GLY A 90 -15.46 0.34 3.26
C GLY A 90 -14.14 -0.09 3.85
N CYS A 91 -13.41 -0.89 3.10
CA CYS A 91 -12.14 -1.44 3.56
C CYS A 91 -10.97 -0.62 3.06
N PHE A 92 -10.18 -0.10 3.95
CA PHE A 92 -8.94 0.60 3.62
C PHE A 92 -7.97 0.47 4.79
N LEU A 93 -6.69 0.68 4.51
CA LEU A 93 -5.68 0.72 5.56
C LEU A 93 -5.30 2.16 5.83
N THR A 94 -4.92 2.46 7.07
CA THR A 94 -4.25 3.71 7.38
C THR A 94 -2.89 3.41 7.96
N TYR A 95 -1.92 4.24 7.62
CA TYR A 95 -0.59 4.18 8.21
C TYR A 95 -0.25 5.55 8.78
N GLU A 96 0.03 5.60 10.09
CA GLU A 96 0.44 6.83 10.76
C GLU A 96 1.95 6.82 10.84
N ALA A 97 2.58 7.67 10.06
CA ALA A 97 4.03 7.68 9.97
C ALA A 97 4.64 8.38 11.18
N ALA A 98 5.48 7.68 11.93
CA ALA A 98 6.21 8.27 13.05
C ALA A 98 7.49 8.94 12.59
N GLU A 99 7.99 8.61 11.41
CA GLU A 99 9.20 9.17 10.85
C GLU A 99 9.13 9.16 9.34
N ASP A 100 9.99 9.92 8.70
CA ASP A 100 10.08 9.92 7.25
C ASP A 100 10.62 8.59 6.74
N GLY A 101 10.13 8.15 5.63
CA GLY A 101 10.60 6.89 5.05
C GLY A 101 9.80 6.50 3.84
N VAL A 102 9.82 5.20 3.53
CA VAL A 102 9.16 4.65 2.36
C VAL A 102 8.32 3.45 2.78
N LEU A 103 7.06 3.47 2.40
CA LEU A 103 6.20 2.30 2.47
C LEU A 103 6.33 1.55 1.15
N SER A 104 6.53 0.24 1.21
CA SER A 104 6.50 -0.62 0.03
C SER A 104 5.32 -1.56 0.19
N ILE A 105 4.45 -1.59 -0.81
CA ILE A 105 3.22 -2.38 -0.79
C ILE A 105 3.29 -3.39 -1.92
N ASP A 106 3.47 -4.66 -1.57
CA ASP A 106 3.55 -5.73 -2.55
C ASP A 106 2.12 -6.22 -2.77
N GLN A 107 1.55 -5.89 -3.92
CA GLN A 107 0.13 -6.05 -4.15
C GLN A 107 -0.18 -6.55 -5.57
N LYS A 108 -1.42 -6.99 -5.76
CA LYS A 108 -1.94 -7.33 -7.07
C LYS A 108 -3.17 -6.46 -7.34
N THR A 109 -3.22 -5.83 -8.49
CA THR A 109 -4.37 -5.03 -8.93
C THR A 109 -5.06 -5.73 -10.09
N LEU A 110 -6.36 -5.96 -9.94
CA LEU A 110 -7.15 -6.63 -10.96
C LEU A 110 -7.30 -5.73 -12.19
N ALA A 111 -7.62 -6.35 -13.32
CA ALA A 111 -7.79 -5.63 -14.58
C ALA A 111 -8.83 -4.51 -14.45
N THR A 112 -8.56 -3.38 -15.01
CA THR A 112 -9.32 -2.12 -15.01
C THR A 112 -9.34 -1.38 -13.68
N LYS A 113 -8.75 -1.93 -12.62
CA LYS A 113 -8.86 -1.35 -11.28
C LYS A 113 -7.68 -0.44 -10.96
N ARG A 114 -7.83 0.32 -9.89
CA ARG A 114 -6.81 1.28 -9.44
C ARG A 114 -6.45 1.03 -7.99
N PHE A 115 -5.24 1.40 -7.63
CA PHE A 115 -4.75 1.31 -6.27
C PHE A 115 -4.16 2.67 -5.88
N TYR A 116 -4.55 3.19 -4.73
CA TYR A 116 -4.16 4.52 -4.30
C TYR A 116 -3.50 4.52 -2.95
N VAL A 117 -2.59 5.46 -2.76
CA VAL A 117 -2.18 5.91 -1.44
C VAL A 117 -2.41 7.42 -1.42
N VAL A 118 -3.19 7.90 -0.46
CA VAL A 118 -3.56 9.31 -0.34
C VAL A 118 -3.18 9.76 1.06
N ASP A 119 -2.55 10.93 1.18
CA ASP A 119 -2.18 11.41 2.52
C ASP A 119 -3.34 12.15 3.19
N SER A 120 -3.13 12.51 4.45
CA SER A 120 -4.18 13.16 5.24
C SER A 120 -4.53 14.58 4.78
N ASP A 121 -3.74 15.16 3.88
CA ASP A 121 -4.06 16.44 3.26
C ASP A 121 -4.83 16.24 1.97
N GLY A 122 -5.11 15.01 1.59
CA GLY A 122 -5.80 14.71 0.34
C GLY A 122 -4.90 14.61 -0.87
N LYS A 123 -3.58 14.63 -0.67
CA LYS A 123 -2.64 14.52 -1.79
C LYS A 123 -2.47 13.07 -2.18
N VAL A 124 -2.57 12.78 -3.46
CA VAL A 124 -2.35 11.43 -3.99
C VAL A 124 -0.84 11.18 -4.06
N VAL A 125 -0.39 10.19 -3.31
CA VAL A 125 1.02 9.81 -3.27
C VAL A 125 1.30 8.67 -4.23
N VAL A 126 0.36 7.75 -4.37
CA VAL A 126 0.43 6.67 -5.36
C VAL A 126 -0.88 6.61 -6.12
N ASP A 127 -0.80 6.61 -7.44
CA ASP A 127 -1.95 6.46 -8.34
C ASP A 127 -1.56 5.37 -9.34
N TYR A 128 -1.96 4.14 -9.07
CA TYR A 128 -1.62 3.01 -9.92
C TYR A 128 -2.88 2.46 -10.58
N GLN A 129 -2.82 2.19 -11.86
CA GLN A 129 -3.94 1.64 -12.60
C GLN A 129 -3.50 0.44 -13.43
N ASN A 130 -4.25 -0.65 -13.34
CA ASN A 130 -4.13 -1.75 -14.28
C ASN A 130 -5.05 -1.44 -15.46
N THR A 131 -4.47 -1.07 -16.60
CA THR A 131 -5.25 -0.68 -17.78
C THR A 131 -5.62 -1.85 -18.68
N ASN A 132 -5.37 -3.08 -18.25
CA ASN A 132 -5.78 -4.25 -19.01
C ASN A 132 -7.30 -4.29 -19.13
N ALA A 133 -7.77 -4.90 -20.20
CA ALA A 133 -9.22 -5.03 -20.43
C ALA A 133 -9.86 -5.90 -19.35
N LYS A 134 -11.14 -5.64 -19.11
CA LYS A 134 -11.88 -6.36 -18.10
C LYS A 134 -11.74 -7.87 -18.28
N ASP A 135 -11.62 -8.57 -17.16
CA ASP A 135 -11.51 -10.04 -17.11
C ASP A 135 -10.25 -10.58 -17.80
N THR A 136 -9.22 -9.75 -17.91
CA THR A 136 -7.92 -10.20 -18.38
C THR A 136 -6.92 -10.13 -17.23
N ALA A 137 -5.62 -9.99 -17.51
CA ALA A 137 -4.59 -10.22 -16.52
C ALA A 137 -4.54 -9.19 -15.40
N ALA A 138 -4.44 -9.68 -14.17
CA ALA A 138 -4.09 -8.86 -13.01
C ALA A 138 -2.61 -8.48 -13.11
N LYS A 139 -2.22 -7.39 -12.46
CA LYS A 139 -0.82 -6.97 -12.41
C LYS A 139 -0.31 -7.03 -10.99
N TYR A 140 0.81 -7.69 -10.82
CA TYR A 140 1.51 -7.84 -9.55
C TYR A 140 2.63 -6.83 -9.53
N GLU A 141 2.56 -5.87 -8.63
CA GLU A 141 3.57 -4.81 -8.55
C GLU A 141 3.80 -4.39 -7.13
N THR A 142 5.04 -4.07 -6.81
CA THR A 142 5.37 -3.44 -5.53
C THR A 142 5.27 -1.94 -5.72
N LEU A 143 4.36 -1.32 -5.01
CA LEU A 143 4.14 0.13 -5.07
C LEU A 143 4.86 0.76 -3.90
N THR A 144 5.54 1.89 -4.15
CA THR A 144 6.26 2.59 -3.08
C THR A 144 5.66 3.96 -2.86
N ALA A 145 5.54 4.34 -1.60
CA ALA A 145 5.04 5.65 -1.21
C ALA A 145 6.03 6.33 -0.28
N GLN A 146 6.44 7.55 -0.63
CA GLN A 146 7.26 8.35 0.24
C GLN A 146 6.34 8.89 1.34
N VAL A 147 6.69 8.64 2.60
CA VAL A 147 5.87 9.09 3.72
C VAL A 147 6.64 10.05 4.61
N GLN A 148 5.90 10.95 5.23
CA GLN A 148 6.46 12.00 6.07
C GLN A 148 5.95 11.84 7.49
N ALA A 149 6.84 12.02 8.45
CA ALA A 149 6.49 11.96 9.87
C ALA A 149 5.30 12.86 10.18
N GLY A 150 4.38 12.36 10.97
CA GLY A 150 3.21 13.11 11.41
C GLY A 150 2.01 13.07 10.48
N LYS A 151 2.15 12.45 9.30
CA LYS A 151 1.02 12.32 8.39
C LYS A 151 0.42 10.94 8.45
N THR A 152 -0.86 10.86 8.11
CA THR A 152 -1.57 9.60 7.97
C THR A 152 -1.77 9.33 6.47
N TYR A 153 -1.60 8.09 6.07
CA TYR A 153 -1.73 7.66 4.68
C TYR A 153 -2.85 6.64 4.56
N TYR A 154 -3.71 6.82 3.56
CA TYR A 154 -4.85 5.94 3.31
C TYR A 154 -4.52 5.07 2.10
N ILE A 155 -4.60 3.76 2.28
CA ILE A 155 -4.16 2.77 1.29
C ILE A 155 -5.37 1.93 0.89
N TYR A 156 -5.71 1.91 -0.39
CA TYR A 156 -6.91 1.21 -0.81
C TYR A 156 -6.95 0.95 -2.32
N ALA A 157 -7.79 -0.04 -2.70
CA ALA A 157 -8.14 -0.26 -4.10
C ALA A 157 -9.51 0.35 -4.33
N ASN A 158 -9.61 1.37 -5.16
CA ASN A 158 -10.83 2.15 -5.31
C ASN A 158 -11.94 1.35 -6.00
N GLY A 159 -13.04 1.14 -5.27
CA GLY A 159 -14.20 0.41 -5.79
C GLY A 159 -13.94 -1.07 -6.01
N ALA A 160 -12.84 -1.59 -5.49
CA ALA A 160 -12.42 -2.96 -5.71
C ALA A 160 -11.82 -3.53 -4.42
N THR A 161 -11.51 -4.83 -4.45
CA THR A 161 -10.79 -5.46 -3.35
C THR A 161 -9.32 -5.16 -3.48
N ALA A 162 -8.67 -4.89 -2.36
CA ALA A 162 -7.22 -4.82 -2.32
C ALA A 162 -6.67 -6.22 -2.05
N ASN A 163 -5.60 -6.58 -2.75
CA ASN A 163 -4.95 -7.87 -2.59
C ASN A 163 -3.49 -7.60 -2.30
N ILE A 164 -3.06 -7.86 -1.08
CA ILE A 164 -1.72 -7.44 -0.62
C ILE A 164 -0.97 -8.63 -0.05
N LEU A 165 0.27 -8.82 -0.51
CA LEU A 165 1.13 -9.86 0.01
C LEU A 165 1.79 -9.41 1.30
N LYS A 166 2.37 -8.22 1.30
CA LYS A 166 3.00 -7.64 2.49
C LYS A 166 3.23 -6.15 2.30
N ILE A 167 3.44 -5.48 3.42
CA ILE A 167 3.79 -4.06 3.47
C ILE A 167 5.05 -3.95 4.32
N THR A 168 6.00 -3.11 3.91
CA THR A 168 7.17 -2.80 4.72
C THR A 168 7.31 -1.30 4.85
N PHE A 169 7.87 -0.87 5.97
CA PHE A 169 8.29 0.51 6.15
C PHE A 169 9.79 0.54 6.36
N ALA A 170 10.48 1.38 5.60
CA ALA A 170 11.93 1.49 5.69
C ALA A 170 12.35 2.95 5.73
N THR A 171 13.44 3.22 6.44
CA THR A 171 14.02 4.55 6.48
C THR A 171 15.37 4.52 5.77
N LYS A 172 15.82 5.66 5.29
CA LYS A 172 17.15 5.74 4.72
C LYS A 172 18.15 5.73 5.85
N ALA A 173 19.30 5.15 5.59
CA ALA A 173 20.35 5.14 6.56
C ALA A 173 20.77 6.56 6.91
N ALA A 174 20.90 6.83 8.20
CA ALA A 174 21.16 8.16 8.67
C ALA A 174 22.34 8.84 8.03
N GLY A 175 23.37 8.17 7.78
CA GLY A 175 24.54 8.83 7.24
C GLY A 175 24.51 9.10 5.77
N THR A 176 23.66 8.45 5.04
CA THR A 176 23.77 8.57 3.61
C THR A 176 23.42 9.95 3.11
N ALA A 177 22.37 10.51 3.60
CA ALA A 177 22.01 11.80 3.08
C ALA A 177 23.03 12.81 3.49
N ASP A 178 23.48 12.68 4.69
CA ASP A 178 24.42 13.64 5.14
C ASP A 178 25.71 13.55 4.47
N SER A 179 26.13 12.41 4.19
CA SER A 179 27.42 12.31 3.60
C SER A 179 27.45 13.07 2.32
N SER A 180 26.35 13.18 1.69
CA SER A 180 26.43 13.86 0.45
C SER A 180 26.58 15.31 0.70
N THR A 181 26.00 15.82 1.73
CA THR A 181 26.15 17.16 1.86
C THR A 181 27.26 17.41 2.62
N GLY A 182 27.40 16.63 3.48
CA GLY A 182 28.31 16.99 4.33
C GLY A 182 29.55 17.15 3.79
N THR A 183 29.79 16.34 3.09
CA THR A 183 31.01 16.39 2.65
C THR A 183 31.28 17.58 2.09
N ASP A 184 30.44 18.07 1.63
CA ASP A 184 30.77 19.11 0.98
C ASP A 184 31.27 20.02 1.76
N ARG A 185 30.87 20.02 2.76
CA ARG A 185 31.24 20.90 3.48
C ARG A 185 32.52 20.90 3.79
N GLN A 186 32.90 20.13 3.70
CA GLN A 186 34.01 20.07 4.06
C GLN A 186 34.74 20.73 3.52
N GLY A 187 34.57 21.11 2.96
CA GLY A 187 35.32 21.75 2.47
C GLY A 187 35.64 22.66 2.92
N PHE A 188 35.84 22.78 3.20
CA PHE A 188 36.21 23.58 3.40
C PHE A 188 36.35 24.24 3.52
#